data_153e0de6b19e7828969ef19c1332130e
#
_entry.id   153e0de6b19e7828969ef19c1332130e
#
_cell.length_a   1.000
_cell.length_b   1.000
_cell.length_c   1.000
_cell.angle_alpha   90.00
_cell.angle_beta   90.00
_cell.angle_gamma   90.00
#
_symmetry.space_group_name_H-M   'P 1'
#
loop_
_entity.id
_entity.type
_entity.pdbx_description
1 polymer ?
#
loop_
_entity_poly.entity_id
_entity_poly.type
_entity_poly.pdbx_seq_one_letter_code
_entity_poly.pdbx_strand_id
1 'polypeptide(L)'
;MDDGLNMPIKPPYLSLDPLLRWQEAERPVTWQRFFPNVTRLHVEIGFGLGDFLVKQAGEHPDWGIVGLEMAWGSIRRTLRKIALARIGNVKLVQLDAREAFSRLFADRSVTTIDSLFPCPWPKMRHLKYRLFSRGFLKSVNSRLVPGGEVRIVTDHKDYFEWMRGQATQTGFSVFSKEIPPQFATKYERKWMDHGLDRFFELRLIKNKHIAVPVTEDRTLKTHRVAHFNHERFIPSGCREDIVVVFKDYLFDALRKKGMIRSVVLEGEFKQDFWIEIQKRDGFWHIHPAKGCGIIPSAGVQRTIDLVKEAADQSAGFSR
;
A
#
# COMPACT_ATOMS: atom_id res chain seq x y z
N MET A 1 -37.39 25.51 -36.86
CA MET A 1 -37.56 25.20 -35.42
C MET A 1 -36.69 24.00 -35.17
N ASP A 2 -35.54 24.25 -34.66
CA ASP A 2 -34.49 23.25 -34.51
C ASP A 2 -34.49 22.85 -33.01
N ASP A 3 -35.21 21.76 -32.71
CA ASP A 3 -35.24 21.20 -31.35
C ASP A 3 -33.90 20.48 -31.08
N GLY A 4 -32.91 21.28 -30.70
CA GLY A 4 -31.65 20.77 -30.19
C GLY A 4 -31.89 19.88 -28.95
N LEU A 5 -31.93 18.58 -29.17
CA LEU A 5 -31.91 17.56 -28.12
C LEU A 5 -30.71 17.79 -27.20
N ASN A 6 -30.97 18.46 -26.09
CA ASN A 6 -30.03 18.66 -25.01
C ASN A 6 -29.84 17.31 -24.31
N MET A 7 -29.00 16.42 -24.89
CA MET A 7 -28.63 15.17 -24.24
C MET A 7 -27.86 15.49 -22.95
N PRO A 8 -28.27 14.93 -21.81
CA PRO A 8 -27.54 15.15 -20.57
C PRO A 8 -26.10 14.68 -20.75
N ILE A 9 -25.17 15.62 -20.61
CA ILE A 9 -23.73 15.31 -20.63
C ILE A 9 -23.48 14.24 -19.55
N LYS A 10 -23.18 13.01 -19.96
CA LYS A 10 -22.80 11.95 -19.03
C LYS A 10 -21.64 12.49 -18.18
N PRO A 11 -21.69 12.36 -16.83
CA PRO A 11 -20.59 12.80 -16.00
C PRO A 11 -19.30 12.16 -16.52
N PRO A 12 -18.18 12.91 -16.58
CA PRO A 12 -16.95 12.40 -17.15
C PRO A 12 -16.57 11.09 -16.46
N TYR A 13 -16.29 10.09 -17.26
CA TYR A 13 -15.87 8.78 -16.78
C TYR A 13 -14.63 8.98 -15.88
N LEU A 14 -14.63 8.39 -14.68
CA LEU A 14 -13.52 8.54 -13.77
C LEU A 14 -12.27 7.86 -14.37
N SER A 15 -11.27 8.64 -14.77
CA SER A 15 -9.99 8.07 -15.23
C SER A 15 -9.27 7.41 -14.08
N LEU A 16 -8.73 6.20 -14.31
CA LEU A 16 -7.85 5.49 -13.42
C LEU A 16 -6.37 5.69 -13.76
N ASP A 17 -6.04 6.51 -14.76
CA ASP A 17 -4.65 6.75 -15.19
C ASP A 17 -3.72 7.23 -14.07
N PRO A 18 -4.18 8.05 -13.08
CA PRO A 18 -3.34 8.39 -11.95
C PRO A 18 -3.09 7.21 -10.99
N LEU A 19 -3.91 6.14 -11.03
CA LEU A 19 -3.73 4.99 -10.16
C LEU A 19 -2.66 4.05 -10.71
N LEU A 20 -1.54 3.92 -10.01
CA LEU A 20 -0.50 2.98 -10.38
C LEU A 20 -0.93 1.54 -10.03
N ARG A 21 -0.93 0.68 -11.02
CA ARG A 21 -1.06 -0.78 -10.82
C ARG A 21 0.29 -1.33 -10.35
N TRP A 22 0.63 -1.06 -9.09
CA TRP A 22 1.95 -1.39 -8.52
C TRP A 22 2.25 -2.90 -8.57
N GLN A 23 1.22 -3.77 -8.63
CA GLN A 23 1.36 -5.22 -8.74
C GLN A 23 2.00 -5.64 -10.08
N GLU A 24 1.75 -4.84 -11.13
CA GLU A 24 2.23 -5.07 -12.49
C GLU A 24 3.49 -4.25 -12.80
N ALA A 25 3.82 -3.30 -11.92
CA ALA A 25 4.96 -2.41 -12.10
C ALA A 25 6.28 -3.10 -11.78
N GLU A 26 7.33 -2.71 -12.50
CA GLU A 26 8.71 -3.04 -12.15
C GLU A 26 9.07 -2.46 -10.78
N ARG A 27 9.79 -3.19 -9.97
CA ARG A 27 10.18 -2.79 -8.61
C ARG A 27 11.69 -2.81 -8.41
N PRO A 28 12.31 -1.73 -7.89
CA PRO A 28 11.68 -0.43 -7.60
C PRO A 28 11.16 0.25 -8.87
N VAL A 29 10.14 1.12 -8.68
CA VAL A 29 9.49 1.83 -9.78
C VAL A 29 10.41 2.90 -10.35
N THR A 30 10.56 2.92 -11.67
CA THR A 30 11.26 4.01 -12.38
C THR A 30 10.31 5.19 -12.54
N TRP A 31 10.24 6.06 -11.52
CA TRP A 31 9.28 7.17 -11.45
C TRP A 31 9.41 8.17 -12.59
N GLN A 32 10.60 8.30 -13.20
CA GLN A 32 10.86 9.15 -14.35
C GLN A 32 10.00 8.78 -15.59
N ARG A 33 9.54 7.52 -15.69
CA ARG A 33 8.63 7.10 -16.76
C ARG A 33 7.24 7.76 -16.63
N PHE A 34 6.82 8.07 -15.40
CA PHE A 34 5.54 8.73 -15.12
C PHE A 34 5.67 10.25 -15.02
N PHE A 35 6.88 10.72 -14.71
CA PHE A 35 7.19 12.11 -14.46
C PHE A 35 8.49 12.49 -15.18
N PRO A 36 8.48 12.60 -16.51
CA PRO A 36 9.73 12.75 -17.30
C PRO A 36 10.48 14.07 -17.06
N ASN A 37 9.78 15.14 -16.67
CA ASN A 37 10.32 16.49 -16.56
C ASN A 37 10.32 17.04 -15.13
N VAL A 38 10.27 16.17 -14.12
CA VAL A 38 10.19 16.65 -12.73
C VAL A 38 11.57 16.86 -12.11
N THR A 39 11.65 17.86 -11.28
CA THR A 39 12.86 18.22 -10.51
C THR A 39 12.90 17.51 -9.16
N ARG A 40 11.74 17.09 -8.66
CA ARG A 40 11.57 16.50 -7.32
C ARG A 40 10.55 15.38 -7.34
N LEU A 41 10.80 14.34 -6.54
CA LEU A 41 9.81 13.33 -6.21
C LEU A 41 9.31 13.58 -4.79
N HIS A 42 8.04 13.93 -4.67
CA HIS A 42 7.34 14.15 -3.43
C HIS A 42 6.41 12.97 -3.11
N VAL A 43 6.33 12.56 -1.84
CA VAL A 43 5.44 11.48 -1.40
C VAL A 43 4.52 11.97 -0.29
N GLU A 44 3.21 11.80 -0.44
CA GLU A 44 2.26 11.99 0.66
C GLU A 44 1.78 10.65 1.19
N ILE A 45 2.01 10.40 2.48
CA ILE A 45 1.60 9.18 3.18
C ILE A 45 0.26 9.40 3.87
N GLY A 46 -0.77 8.62 3.48
CA GLY A 46 -2.10 8.72 4.06
C GLY A 46 -2.84 9.97 3.59
N PHE A 47 -2.88 10.23 2.29
CA PHE A 47 -3.46 11.46 1.73
C PHE A 47 -4.97 11.64 1.99
N GLY A 48 -5.66 10.63 2.50
CA GLY A 48 -7.08 10.71 2.87
C GLY A 48 -7.97 11.19 1.72
N LEU A 49 -8.59 12.36 1.86
CA LEU A 49 -9.43 12.94 0.80
C LEU A 49 -8.65 13.63 -0.33
N GLY A 50 -7.31 13.70 -0.23
CA GLY A 50 -6.42 14.25 -1.24
C GLY A 50 -6.44 15.77 -1.36
N ASP A 51 -6.97 16.50 -0.36
CA ASP A 51 -7.05 17.96 -0.42
C ASP A 51 -5.65 18.58 -0.51
N PHE A 52 -4.74 18.15 0.35
CA PHE A 52 -3.37 18.64 0.38
C PHE A 52 -2.59 18.16 -0.85
N LEU A 53 -2.68 16.89 -1.22
CA LEU A 53 -2.03 16.31 -2.39
C LEU A 53 -2.37 17.05 -3.69
N VAL A 54 -3.66 17.31 -3.94
CA VAL A 54 -4.13 18.01 -5.13
C VAL A 54 -3.67 19.47 -5.12
N LYS A 55 -3.69 20.13 -3.94
CA LYS A 55 -3.16 21.48 -3.78
C LYS A 55 -1.67 21.54 -4.12
N GLN A 56 -0.85 20.66 -3.53
CA GLN A 56 0.59 20.60 -3.81
C GLN A 56 0.89 20.34 -5.28
N ALA A 57 0.12 19.46 -5.92
CA ALA A 57 0.30 19.16 -7.34
C ALA A 57 -0.01 20.35 -8.26
N GLY A 58 -1.00 21.16 -7.91
CA GLY A 58 -1.32 22.39 -8.63
C GLY A 58 -0.32 23.52 -8.41
N GLU A 59 0.22 23.65 -7.20
CA GLU A 59 1.22 24.65 -6.83
C GLU A 59 2.62 24.33 -7.35
N HIS A 60 2.91 23.04 -7.59
CA HIS A 60 4.23 22.56 -7.99
C HIS A 60 4.15 21.65 -9.23
N PRO A 61 3.87 22.18 -10.41
CA PRO A 61 3.73 21.40 -11.65
C PRO A 61 5.05 20.71 -12.08
N ASP A 62 6.18 21.18 -11.58
CA ASP A 62 7.53 20.62 -11.78
C ASP A 62 7.87 19.48 -10.79
N TRP A 63 6.98 19.12 -9.89
CA TRP A 63 7.17 17.97 -8.99
C TRP A 63 6.42 16.75 -9.51
N GLY A 64 7.01 15.55 -9.32
CA GLY A 64 6.27 14.29 -9.38
C GLY A 64 5.71 13.97 -8.00
N ILE A 65 4.41 13.80 -7.88
CA ILE A 65 3.76 13.56 -6.58
C ILE A 65 3.20 12.14 -6.55
N VAL A 66 3.60 11.39 -5.51
CA VAL A 66 3.09 10.03 -5.25
C VAL A 66 2.28 10.04 -3.97
N GLY A 67 1.00 9.73 -4.06
CA GLY A 67 0.12 9.56 -2.90
C GLY A 67 -0.01 8.08 -2.52
N LEU A 68 0.23 7.75 -1.24
CA LEU A 68 0.03 6.42 -0.67
C LEU A 68 -1.22 6.41 0.21
N GLU A 69 -2.16 5.51 -0.05
CA GLU A 69 -3.40 5.38 0.74
C GLU A 69 -3.92 3.94 0.66
N MET A 70 -4.49 3.45 1.75
CA MET A 70 -5.08 2.10 1.81
C MET A 70 -6.55 2.08 1.42
N ALA A 71 -7.29 3.14 1.77
CA ALA A 71 -8.73 3.19 1.65
C ALA A 71 -9.17 3.53 0.22
N TRP A 72 -9.76 2.57 -0.48
CA TRP A 72 -10.28 2.78 -1.84
C TRP A 72 -11.25 3.96 -1.95
N GLY A 73 -12.10 4.16 -0.92
CA GLY A 73 -13.03 5.30 -0.88
C GLY A 73 -12.32 6.66 -0.93
N SER A 74 -11.15 6.78 -0.31
CA SER A 74 -10.29 7.97 -0.35
C SER A 74 -9.66 8.15 -1.72
N ILE A 75 -9.09 7.09 -2.28
CA ILE A 75 -8.47 7.06 -3.62
C ILE A 75 -9.48 7.52 -4.67
N ARG A 76 -10.69 6.94 -4.68
CA ARG A 76 -11.74 7.29 -5.63
C ARG A 76 -12.12 8.78 -5.58
N ARG A 77 -12.18 9.37 -4.39
CA ARG A 77 -12.47 10.82 -4.24
C ARG A 77 -11.33 11.68 -4.75
N THR A 78 -10.10 11.26 -4.49
CA THR A 78 -8.89 11.96 -4.94
C THR A 78 -8.75 11.89 -6.47
N LEU A 79 -9.00 10.74 -7.09
CA LEU A 79 -9.05 10.59 -8.55
C LEU A 79 -10.03 11.59 -9.20
N ARG A 80 -11.22 11.78 -8.58
CA ARG A 80 -12.19 12.78 -9.07
C ARG A 80 -11.64 14.20 -8.97
N LYS A 81 -10.95 14.56 -7.86
CA LYS A 81 -10.34 15.89 -7.69
C LYS A 81 -9.21 16.12 -8.69
N ILE A 82 -8.35 15.13 -8.92
CA ILE A 82 -7.29 15.19 -9.94
C ILE A 82 -7.86 15.45 -11.31
N ALA A 83 -8.92 14.72 -11.70
CA ALA A 83 -9.59 14.91 -12.99
C ALA A 83 -10.21 16.29 -13.14
N LEU A 84 -10.93 16.78 -12.11
CA LEU A 84 -11.55 18.11 -12.10
C LEU A 84 -10.51 19.24 -12.17
N ALA A 85 -9.39 19.09 -11.47
CA ALA A 85 -8.29 20.06 -11.44
C ALA A 85 -7.34 19.92 -12.65
N ARG A 86 -7.55 18.93 -13.54
CA ARG A 86 -6.71 18.63 -14.72
C ARG A 86 -5.22 18.45 -14.37
N ILE A 87 -4.94 17.80 -13.25
CA ILE A 87 -3.58 17.57 -12.75
C ILE A 87 -3.00 16.32 -13.42
N GLY A 88 -1.77 16.43 -13.95
CA GLY A 88 -1.07 15.35 -14.65
C GLY A 88 0.18 14.81 -13.93
N ASN A 89 0.67 15.50 -12.90
CA ASN A 89 1.91 15.20 -12.19
C ASN A 89 1.69 14.37 -10.89
N VAL A 90 0.61 13.57 -10.84
CA VAL A 90 0.25 12.74 -9.68
C VAL A 90 0.12 11.27 -10.05
N LYS A 91 0.66 10.39 -9.21
CA LYS A 91 0.33 8.97 -9.16
C LYS A 91 -0.16 8.58 -7.78
N LEU A 92 -1.24 7.80 -7.74
CA LEU A 92 -1.80 7.25 -6.51
C LEU A 92 -1.45 5.76 -6.41
N VAL A 93 -1.14 5.30 -5.21
CA VAL A 93 -0.80 3.90 -4.95
C VAL A 93 -1.65 3.39 -3.80
N GLN A 94 -2.43 2.34 -4.05
CA GLN A 94 -3.18 1.65 -3.01
C GLN A 94 -2.30 0.60 -2.33
N LEU A 95 -1.52 1.01 -1.34
CA LEU A 95 -0.59 0.14 -0.63
C LEU A 95 -0.25 0.72 0.75
N ASP A 96 0.06 -0.15 1.71
CA ASP A 96 0.65 0.27 2.99
C ASP A 96 2.00 0.95 2.74
N ALA A 97 2.25 2.06 3.43
CA ALA A 97 3.47 2.84 3.26
C ALA A 97 4.74 2.04 3.57
N ARG A 98 4.68 1.09 4.54
CA ARG A 98 5.83 0.23 4.87
C ARG A 98 6.24 -0.60 3.65
N GLU A 99 5.26 -1.22 2.98
CA GLU A 99 5.50 -2.01 1.78
C GLU A 99 5.91 -1.14 0.59
N ALA A 100 5.30 0.04 0.45
CA ALA A 100 5.68 0.98 -0.61
C ALA A 100 7.16 1.39 -0.47
N PHE A 101 7.61 1.79 0.73
CA PHE A 101 9.00 2.19 0.96
C PHE A 101 9.98 1.01 0.94
N SER A 102 9.53 -0.20 1.23
CA SER A 102 10.39 -1.37 1.11
C SER A 102 10.63 -1.81 -0.33
N ARG A 103 9.69 -1.53 -1.26
CA ARG A 103 9.69 -2.15 -2.61
C ARG A 103 9.64 -1.18 -3.77
N LEU A 104 8.89 -0.06 -3.66
CA LEU A 104 8.57 0.78 -4.83
C LEU A 104 9.55 1.94 -5.04
N PHE A 105 10.24 2.38 -4.00
CA PHE A 105 11.18 3.49 -4.09
C PHE A 105 12.62 2.99 -4.09
N ALA A 106 13.39 3.43 -5.07
CA ALA A 106 14.83 3.16 -5.11
C ALA A 106 15.57 3.93 -4.00
N ASP A 107 16.79 3.51 -3.71
CA ASP A 107 17.67 4.24 -2.80
C ASP A 107 17.85 5.69 -3.29
N ARG A 108 17.76 6.66 -2.38
CA ARG A 108 17.98 8.10 -2.65
C ARG A 108 17.17 8.64 -3.84
N SER A 109 15.90 8.23 -3.96
CA SER A 109 15.02 8.64 -5.07
C SER A 109 13.93 9.65 -4.67
N VAL A 110 13.63 9.81 -3.39
CA VAL A 110 12.58 10.69 -2.87
C VAL A 110 13.18 11.97 -2.31
N THR A 111 12.59 13.12 -2.64
CA THR A 111 13.08 14.42 -2.15
C THR A 111 12.40 14.83 -0.85
N THR A 112 11.07 14.73 -0.78
CA THR A 112 10.28 15.15 0.38
C THR A 112 9.14 14.18 0.64
N ILE A 113 8.77 14.05 1.92
CA ILE A 113 7.67 13.20 2.36
C ILE A 113 6.81 14.00 3.33
N ASP A 114 5.50 14.00 3.10
CA ASP A 114 4.51 14.53 4.02
C ASP A 114 3.61 13.44 4.58
N SER A 115 3.25 13.55 5.86
CA SER A 115 2.18 12.77 6.48
C SER A 115 1.38 13.65 7.43
N LEU A 116 0.14 13.91 7.07
CA LEU A 116 -0.73 14.82 7.81
C LEU A 116 -1.77 14.01 8.58
N PHE A 117 -1.75 14.15 9.90
CA PHE A 117 -2.66 13.49 10.84
C PHE A 117 -2.69 11.96 10.72
N PRO A 118 -1.50 11.28 10.73
CA PRO A 118 -1.45 9.83 10.71
C PRO A 118 -2.15 9.24 11.93
N CYS A 119 -2.75 8.04 11.77
CA CYS A 119 -3.50 7.40 12.84
C CYS A 119 -2.63 7.16 14.09
N PRO A 120 -2.98 7.72 15.27
CA PRO A 120 -2.12 7.69 16.46
C PRO A 120 -2.13 6.36 17.20
N TRP A 121 -3.14 5.50 16.95
CA TRP A 121 -3.32 4.22 17.66
C TRP A 121 -3.14 4.36 19.17
N PRO A 122 -4.06 5.04 19.88
CA PRO A 122 -3.85 5.44 21.30
C PRO A 122 -3.84 4.27 22.28
N LYS A 123 -4.49 3.14 21.96
CA LYS A 123 -4.55 1.97 22.85
C LYS A 123 -3.21 1.23 22.85
N MET A 124 -2.68 0.86 24.04
CA MET A 124 -1.38 0.17 24.20
C MET A 124 -1.25 -1.07 23.30
N ARG A 125 -2.27 -1.92 23.22
CA ARG A 125 -2.28 -3.10 22.34
C ARG A 125 -2.16 -2.79 20.85
N HIS A 126 -2.37 -1.53 20.44
CA HIS A 126 -2.32 -1.06 19.07
C HIS A 126 -1.05 -0.29 18.72
N LEU A 127 -0.12 -0.08 19.66
CA LEU A 127 1.14 0.66 19.43
C LEU A 127 1.95 0.08 18.27
N LYS A 128 1.91 -1.24 18.09
CA LYS A 128 2.57 -1.94 16.97
C LYS A 128 2.07 -1.50 15.58
N TYR A 129 0.88 -0.91 15.48
CA TYR A 129 0.35 -0.40 14.22
C TYR A 129 0.78 1.03 13.89
N ARG A 130 1.44 1.72 14.81
CA ARG A 130 2.02 3.05 14.57
C ARG A 130 3.04 2.99 13.43
N LEU A 131 2.86 3.85 12.44
CA LEU A 131 3.65 3.79 11.20
C LEU A 131 5.13 4.17 11.43
N PHE A 132 5.38 5.29 12.09
CA PHE A 132 6.72 5.90 12.18
C PHE A 132 7.63 5.25 13.23
N SER A 133 7.69 3.91 13.23
CA SER A 133 8.65 3.15 14.02
C SER A 133 10.09 3.41 13.55
N ARG A 134 11.08 3.18 14.41
CA ARG A 134 12.50 3.32 14.07
C ARG A 134 12.89 2.52 12.81
N GLY A 135 12.35 1.32 12.65
CA GLY A 135 12.59 0.48 11.46
C GLY A 135 12.07 1.15 10.20
N PHE A 136 10.82 1.66 10.23
CA PHE A 136 10.25 2.36 9.09
C PHE A 136 10.99 3.66 8.78
N LEU A 137 11.38 4.44 9.79
CA LEU A 137 12.16 5.67 9.59
C LEU A 137 13.54 5.39 8.97
N LYS A 138 14.19 4.27 9.28
CA LYS A 138 15.42 3.84 8.57
C LYS A 138 15.15 3.52 7.10
N SER A 139 14.06 2.82 6.79
CA SER A 139 13.65 2.57 5.40
C SER A 139 13.37 3.87 4.64
N VAL A 140 12.64 4.80 5.26
CA VAL A 140 12.39 6.13 4.72
C VAL A 140 13.70 6.90 4.48
N ASN A 141 14.62 6.90 5.45
CA ASN A 141 15.94 7.53 5.32
C ASN A 141 16.70 6.98 4.10
N SER A 142 16.70 5.66 3.90
CA SER A 142 17.35 5.04 2.75
C SER A 142 16.81 5.61 1.42
N ARG A 143 15.50 5.78 1.29
CA ARG A 143 14.85 6.25 0.05
C ARG A 143 15.00 7.75 -0.20
N LEU A 144 15.23 8.56 0.83
CA LEU A 144 15.41 10.01 0.68
C LEU A 144 16.77 10.35 0.03
N VAL A 145 16.80 11.40 -0.78
CA VAL A 145 18.04 12.04 -1.24
C VAL A 145 18.82 12.64 -0.07
N PRO A 146 20.12 12.95 -0.20
CA PRO A 146 20.84 13.73 0.79
C PRO A 146 20.13 15.07 1.07
N GLY A 147 19.94 15.43 2.34
CA GLY A 147 19.18 16.61 2.75
C GLY A 147 17.67 16.52 2.53
N GLY A 148 17.15 15.37 2.06
CA GLY A 148 15.72 15.15 1.92
C GLY A 148 15.00 15.18 3.27
N GLU A 149 13.71 15.47 3.26
CA GLU A 149 12.93 15.80 4.45
C GLU A 149 11.67 14.95 4.58
N VAL A 150 11.33 14.62 5.84
CA VAL A 150 10.01 14.12 6.23
C VAL A 150 9.35 15.14 7.12
N ARG A 151 8.12 15.53 6.79
CA ARG A 151 7.27 16.37 7.62
C ARG A 151 6.07 15.55 8.10
N ILE A 152 5.87 15.50 9.41
CA ILE A 152 4.74 14.82 10.04
C ILE A 152 4.00 15.83 10.89
N VAL A 153 2.68 15.92 10.73
CA VAL A 153 1.83 16.80 11.53
C VAL A 153 0.77 15.96 12.23
N THR A 154 0.57 16.19 13.52
CA THR A 154 -0.42 15.45 14.33
C THR A 154 -1.06 16.36 15.40
N ASP A 155 -2.31 16.06 15.76
CA ASP A 155 -3.04 16.60 16.89
C ASP A 155 -2.71 15.89 18.21
N HIS A 156 -2.09 14.70 18.15
CA HIS A 156 -1.94 13.79 19.28
C HIS A 156 -0.55 13.86 19.90
N LYS A 157 -0.45 14.52 21.08
CA LYS A 157 0.81 14.77 21.78
C LYS A 157 1.62 13.50 22.07
N ASP A 158 0.98 12.45 22.62
CA ASP A 158 1.71 11.20 22.96
C ASP A 158 2.26 10.50 21.73
N TYR A 159 1.57 10.61 20.59
CA TYR A 159 2.07 10.04 19.33
C TYR A 159 3.25 10.88 18.80
N PHE A 160 3.16 12.19 18.89
CA PHE A 160 4.27 13.09 18.54
C PHE A 160 5.53 12.79 19.37
N GLU A 161 5.42 12.67 20.69
CA GLU A 161 6.55 12.34 21.55
C GLU A 161 7.11 10.94 21.26
N TRP A 162 6.25 9.98 21.00
CA TRP A 162 6.67 8.65 20.60
C TRP A 162 7.45 8.67 19.27
N MET A 163 6.96 9.37 18.24
CA MET A 163 7.65 9.52 16.96
C MET A 163 9.02 10.18 17.10
N ARG A 164 9.09 11.23 17.94
CA ARG A 164 10.34 11.91 18.27
C ARG A 164 11.37 10.95 18.89
N GLY A 165 10.95 10.09 19.79
CA GLY A 165 11.77 9.02 20.37
C GLY A 165 12.19 7.96 19.34
N GLN A 166 11.31 7.60 18.40
CA GLN A 166 11.64 6.65 17.33
C GLN A 166 12.67 7.21 16.33
N ALA A 167 12.73 8.52 16.13
CA ALA A 167 13.64 9.15 15.18
C ALA A 167 15.12 9.08 15.59
N THR A 168 15.42 8.73 16.84
CA THR A 168 16.80 8.56 17.32
C THR A 168 17.51 7.42 16.58
N GLN A 169 18.77 7.63 16.18
CA GLN A 169 19.61 6.64 15.48
C GLN A 169 19.04 6.22 14.10
N THR A 170 18.29 7.10 13.45
CA THR A 170 17.72 6.88 12.11
C THR A 170 18.37 7.73 11.02
N GLY A 171 19.46 8.44 11.35
CA GLY A 171 20.20 9.28 10.42
C GLY A 171 19.50 10.60 10.07
N PHE A 172 18.53 11.01 10.89
CA PHE A 172 17.84 12.29 10.76
C PHE A 172 18.30 13.29 11.82
N SER A 173 18.37 14.56 11.44
CA SER A 173 18.29 15.70 12.35
C SER A 173 16.82 15.98 12.63
N VAL A 174 16.44 16.12 13.91
CA VAL A 174 15.05 16.20 14.36
C VAL A 174 14.72 17.62 14.79
N PHE A 175 13.71 18.21 14.14
CA PHE A 175 13.17 19.52 14.49
C PHE A 175 11.69 19.36 14.85
N SER A 176 11.25 20.10 15.85
CA SER A 176 9.86 20.03 16.31
C SER A 176 9.35 21.40 16.71
N LYS A 177 8.10 21.70 16.42
CA LYS A 177 7.42 22.92 16.82
C LYS A 177 5.90 22.72 16.86
N GLU A 178 5.21 23.63 17.51
CA GLU A 178 3.78 23.78 17.34
C GLU A 178 3.49 24.74 16.18
N ILE A 179 2.47 24.43 15.41
CA ILE A 179 2.05 25.21 14.24
C ILE A 179 0.56 25.51 14.28
N PRO A 180 0.11 26.64 13.73
CA PRO A 180 -1.32 26.89 13.53
C PRO A 180 -1.86 26.03 12.38
N PRO A 181 -3.19 25.93 12.23
CA PRO A 181 -3.83 25.32 11.07
C PRO A 181 -3.37 25.97 9.76
N GLN A 182 -3.03 25.16 8.75
CA GLN A 182 -2.53 25.68 7.46
C GLN A 182 -2.68 24.72 6.26
N PHE A 183 -3.11 23.48 6.49
CA PHE A 183 -3.15 22.45 5.44
C PHE A 183 -4.53 22.30 4.80
N ALA A 184 -5.58 22.86 5.42
CA ALA A 184 -6.98 22.79 4.99
C ALA A 184 -7.48 21.34 4.74
N THR A 185 -6.91 20.36 5.46
CA THR A 185 -7.34 18.98 5.40
C THR A 185 -8.67 18.77 6.13
N LYS A 186 -9.37 17.66 5.82
CA LYS A 186 -10.58 17.28 6.56
C LYS A 186 -10.32 17.14 8.07
N TYR A 187 -9.18 16.56 8.43
CA TYR A 187 -8.84 16.30 9.84
C TYR A 187 -8.50 17.61 10.56
N GLU A 188 -7.75 18.50 9.93
CA GLU A 188 -7.46 19.82 10.48
C GLU A 188 -8.75 20.59 10.76
N ARG A 189 -9.66 20.69 9.78
CA ARG A 189 -10.98 21.31 9.98
C ARG A 189 -11.76 20.69 11.12
N LYS A 190 -11.82 19.34 11.17
CA LYS A 190 -12.48 18.63 12.27
C LYS A 190 -11.92 19.02 13.62
N TRP A 191 -10.61 19.10 13.77
CA TRP A 191 -10.00 19.43 15.04
C TRP A 191 -10.17 20.91 15.42
N MET A 192 -10.16 21.81 14.44
CA MET A 192 -10.53 23.20 14.66
C MET A 192 -11.97 23.36 15.16
N ASP A 193 -12.91 22.59 14.59
CA ASP A 193 -14.31 22.56 15.05
C ASP A 193 -14.43 22.06 16.50
N HIS A 194 -13.45 21.31 17.00
CA HIS A 194 -13.34 20.87 18.40
C HIS A 194 -12.47 21.80 19.28
N GLY A 195 -12.12 22.99 18.80
CA GLY A 195 -11.39 23.99 19.55
C GLY A 195 -9.87 23.83 19.58
N LEU A 196 -9.27 22.95 18.78
CA LEU A 196 -7.82 22.89 18.62
C LEU A 196 -7.36 23.93 17.60
N ASP A 197 -6.49 24.81 18.02
CA ASP A 197 -5.89 25.88 17.22
C ASP A 197 -4.39 25.67 16.95
N ARG A 198 -3.81 24.59 17.47
CA ARG A 198 -2.40 24.23 17.30
C ARG A 198 -2.21 22.74 17.09
N PHE A 199 -1.21 22.41 16.28
CA PHE A 199 -0.79 21.05 15.97
C PHE A 199 0.72 20.89 16.18
N PHE A 200 1.16 19.65 16.40
CA PHE A 200 2.57 19.30 16.54
C PHE A 200 3.16 18.97 15.18
N GLU A 201 4.19 19.69 14.76
CA GLU A 201 4.97 19.39 13.56
C GLU A 201 6.31 18.77 13.95
N LEU A 202 6.62 17.63 13.35
CA LEU A 202 7.92 16.97 13.40
C LEU A 202 8.55 17.01 12.02
N ARG A 203 9.74 17.63 11.89
CA ARG A 203 10.52 17.66 10.68
C ARG A 203 11.80 16.86 10.87
N LEU A 204 12.02 15.89 10.00
CA LEU A 204 13.16 14.98 10.00
C LEU A 204 13.98 15.25 8.73
N ILE A 205 15.15 15.89 8.87
CA ILE A 205 16.03 16.19 7.74
C ILE A 205 17.14 15.14 7.68
N LYS A 206 17.28 14.49 6.54
CA LYS A 206 18.32 13.48 6.35
C LYS A 206 19.72 14.08 6.46
N ASN A 207 20.42 13.67 7.49
CA ASN A 207 21.78 14.10 7.80
C ASN A 207 22.79 12.99 7.46
N LYS A 208 22.48 11.74 7.83
CA LYS A 208 23.30 10.57 7.55
C LYS A 208 22.50 9.51 6.82
N HIS A 209 23.06 8.93 5.77
CA HIS A 209 22.42 7.83 5.06
C HIS A 209 22.48 6.54 5.86
N ILE A 210 21.33 5.88 5.97
CA ILE A 210 21.18 4.55 6.53
C ILE A 210 20.75 3.64 5.38
N ALA A 211 21.64 2.75 4.95
CA ALA A 211 21.30 1.81 3.87
C ALA A 211 20.32 0.74 4.36
N VAL A 212 19.20 0.64 3.68
CA VAL A 212 18.20 -0.44 3.85
C VAL A 212 17.93 -1.01 2.46
N PRO A 213 18.22 -2.29 2.21
CA PRO A 213 17.99 -2.90 0.91
C PRO A 213 16.52 -2.76 0.45
N VAL A 214 16.31 -2.63 -0.86
CA VAL A 214 14.98 -2.80 -1.44
C VAL A 214 14.60 -4.28 -1.32
N THR A 215 13.38 -4.53 -0.89
CA THR A 215 12.87 -5.91 -0.79
C THR A 215 12.52 -6.40 -2.18
N GLU A 216 13.22 -7.43 -2.64
CA GLU A 216 12.95 -8.08 -3.92
C GLU A 216 11.75 -9.01 -3.84
N ASP A 217 11.05 -9.15 -4.96
CA ASP A 217 9.98 -10.13 -5.09
C ASP A 217 10.57 -11.55 -5.20
N ARG A 218 9.89 -12.51 -4.60
CA ARG A 218 10.23 -13.91 -4.78
C ARG A 218 9.63 -14.46 -6.07
N THR A 219 10.38 -15.28 -6.79
CA THR A 219 9.79 -16.13 -7.84
C THR A 219 8.94 -17.21 -7.18
N LEU A 220 7.62 -17.14 -7.39
CA LEU A 220 6.69 -18.12 -6.84
C LEU A 220 6.75 -19.42 -7.65
N LYS A 221 6.85 -20.54 -6.94
CA LYS A 221 6.70 -21.88 -7.51
C LYS A 221 5.23 -22.27 -7.49
N THR A 222 4.67 -22.55 -8.66
CA THR A 222 3.34 -23.16 -8.80
C THR A 222 3.45 -24.67 -8.78
N HIS A 223 2.36 -25.36 -8.46
CA HIS A 223 2.37 -26.82 -8.38
C HIS A 223 1.41 -27.46 -9.37
N ARG A 224 1.68 -28.72 -9.70
CA ARG A 224 0.79 -29.63 -10.44
C ARG A 224 0.64 -30.91 -9.65
N VAL A 225 -0.60 -31.39 -9.51
CA VAL A 225 -0.90 -32.69 -8.91
C VAL A 225 -1.72 -33.52 -9.89
N ALA A 226 -1.47 -34.83 -9.95
CA ALA A 226 -2.16 -35.72 -10.87
C ALA A 226 -3.62 -35.95 -10.46
N HIS A 227 -3.87 -36.03 -9.17
CA HIS A 227 -5.18 -36.34 -8.61
C HIS A 227 -5.56 -35.27 -7.59
N PHE A 228 -6.85 -34.91 -7.54
CA PHE A 228 -7.42 -33.98 -6.59
C PHE A 228 -8.90 -34.32 -6.37
N ASN A 229 -9.29 -34.50 -5.13
CA ASN A 229 -10.68 -34.72 -4.75
C ASN A 229 -11.20 -33.52 -3.97
N HIS A 230 -12.10 -32.73 -4.60
CA HIS A 230 -12.61 -31.51 -4.02
C HIS A 230 -13.50 -31.71 -2.77
N GLU A 231 -14.16 -32.89 -2.64
CA GLU A 231 -15.02 -33.22 -1.50
C GLU A 231 -14.19 -33.56 -0.24
N ARG A 232 -12.95 -34.04 -0.45
CA ARG A 232 -12.02 -34.40 0.63
C ARG A 232 -10.95 -33.35 0.87
N PHE A 233 -11.01 -32.23 0.14
CA PHE A 233 -10.01 -31.16 0.25
C PHE A 233 -10.25 -30.32 1.51
N ILE A 234 -9.41 -30.52 2.51
CA ILE A 234 -9.44 -29.79 3.80
C ILE A 234 -8.07 -29.18 4.05
N PRO A 235 -7.79 -27.97 3.55
CA PRO A 235 -6.51 -27.32 3.76
C PRO A 235 -6.36 -26.83 5.19
N SER A 236 -5.24 -27.15 5.81
CA SER A 236 -4.87 -26.69 7.14
C SER A 236 -3.88 -25.52 7.04
N GLY A 237 -4.16 -24.44 7.77
CA GLY A 237 -3.25 -23.29 7.88
C GLY A 237 -2.06 -23.58 8.81
N CYS A 238 -1.15 -22.61 8.93
CA CYS A 238 -0.05 -22.65 9.90
C CYS A 238 -0.01 -21.39 10.76
N ARG A 239 0.60 -21.48 11.95
CA ARG A 239 0.77 -20.35 12.89
C ARG A 239 2.16 -20.40 13.50
N GLU A 240 3.13 -20.06 12.67
CA GLU A 240 4.54 -19.93 13.02
C GLU A 240 4.98 -18.49 12.74
N ASP A 241 6.21 -18.28 12.26
CA ASP A 241 6.69 -16.97 11.81
C ASP A 241 5.83 -16.42 10.67
N ILE A 242 5.28 -17.31 9.84
CA ILE A 242 4.28 -17.02 8.82
C ILE A 242 2.95 -17.63 9.27
N VAL A 243 1.93 -16.78 9.37
CA VAL A 243 0.57 -17.24 9.68
C VAL A 243 -0.23 -17.35 8.40
N VAL A 244 -0.77 -18.54 8.10
CA VAL A 244 -1.68 -18.78 6.98
C VAL A 244 -3.02 -19.23 7.52
N VAL A 245 -4.09 -18.56 7.11
CA VAL A 245 -5.46 -18.93 7.46
C VAL A 245 -6.27 -19.07 6.18
N PHE A 246 -6.83 -20.25 5.95
CA PHE A 246 -7.81 -20.49 4.90
C PHE A 246 -9.21 -20.07 5.37
N LYS A 247 -10.00 -19.45 4.48
CA LYS A 247 -11.33 -18.91 4.77
C LYS A 247 -12.39 -19.64 3.97
N ASP A 248 -12.59 -19.24 2.75
CA ASP A 248 -13.68 -19.70 1.89
C ASP A 248 -13.12 -20.66 0.85
N TYR A 249 -13.83 -21.76 0.59
CA TYR A 249 -13.52 -22.67 -0.50
C TYR A 249 -14.75 -22.82 -1.41
N LEU A 250 -14.56 -22.62 -2.69
CA LEU A 250 -15.58 -22.74 -3.73
C LEU A 250 -15.10 -23.72 -4.80
N PHE A 251 -16.01 -24.56 -5.31
CA PHE A 251 -15.69 -25.49 -6.39
C PHE A 251 -16.73 -25.45 -7.50
N ASP A 252 -16.30 -25.23 -8.73
CA ASP A 252 -17.10 -25.34 -9.95
C ASP A 252 -16.82 -26.68 -10.62
N ALA A 253 -17.76 -27.62 -10.51
CA ALA A 253 -17.64 -28.96 -11.04
C ALA A 253 -17.60 -28.99 -12.58
N LEU A 254 -18.35 -28.07 -13.22
CA LEU A 254 -18.40 -27.99 -14.70
C LEU A 254 -17.07 -27.53 -15.27
N ARG A 255 -16.46 -26.50 -14.67
CA ARG A 255 -15.16 -25.98 -15.09
C ARG A 255 -13.98 -26.73 -14.50
N LYS A 256 -14.22 -27.67 -13.59
CA LYS A 256 -13.20 -28.40 -12.81
C LYS A 256 -12.21 -27.40 -12.19
N LYS A 257 -12.76 -26.45 -11.42
CA LYS A 257 -12.01 -25.33 -10.87
C LYS A 257 -12.39 -25.08 -9.40
N GLY A 258 -11.40 -25.15 -8.53
CA GLY A 258 -11.51 -24.75 -7.12
C GLY A 258 -10.86 -23.39 -6.89
N MET A 259 -11.41 -22.62 -5.96
CA MET A 259 -10.81 -21.39 -5.47
C MET A 259 -10.84 -21.37 -3.96
N ILE A 260 -9.70 -21.09 -3.33
CA ILE A 260 -9.59 -20.97 -1.88
C ILE A 260 -9.07 -19.61 -1.48
N ARG A 261 -9.81 -18.91 -0.62
CA ARG A 261 -9.41 -17.63 -0.07
C ARG A 261 -8.46 -17.84 1.08
N SER A 262 -7.34 -17.15 1.03
CA SER A 262 -6.23 -17.30 1.96
C SER A 262 -5.85 -15.94 2.54
N VAL A 263 -5.66 -15.89 3.85
CA VAL A 263 -5.12 -14.73 4.56
C VAL A 263 -3.76 -15.10 5.11
N VAL A 264 -2.75 -14.31 4.74
CA VAL A 264 -1.36 -14.51 5.15
C VAL A 264 -0.89 -13.32 5.97
N LEU A 265 -0.17 -13.60 7.07
CA LEU A 265 0.58 -12.60 7.82
C LEU A 265 2.06 -12.99 7.86
N GLU A 266 2.91 -12.03 7.48
CA GLU A 266 4.37 -12.06 7.61
C GLU A 266 4.78 -10.87 8.48
N GLY A 267 4.98 -11.09 9.77
CA GLY A 267 5.09 -10.00 10.73
C GLY A 267 3.84 -9.13 10.75
N GLU A 268 3.94 -7.87 10.37
CA GLU A 268 2.81 -6.93 10.27
C GLU A 268 2.18 -6.90 8.86
N PHE A 269 2.83 -7.48 7.87
CA PHE A 269 2.36 -7.48 6.50
C PHE A 269 1.27 -8.53 6.29
N LYS A 270 0.08 -8.06 5.92
CA LYS A 270 -1.09 -8.91 5.67
C LYS A 270 -1.44 -8.90 4.19
N GLN A 271 -1.63 -10.09 3.62
CA GLN A 271 -2.20 -10.28 2.30
C GLN A 271 -3.48 -11.12 2.37
N ASP A 272 -4.47 -10.82 1.53
CA ASP A 272 -5.75 -11.54 1.42
C ASP A 272 -6.00 -11.78 -0.07
N PHE A 273 -5.96 -13.03 -0.49
CA PHE A 273 -5.98 -13.38 -1.91
C PHE A 273 -6.55 -14.79 -2.11
N TRP A 274 -6.84 -15.12 -3.37
CA TRP A 274 -7.33 -16.42 -3.76
C TRP A 274 -6.24 -17.26 -4.39
N ILE A 275 -6.22 -18.57 -4.09
CA ILE A 275 -5.48 -19.60 -4.83
C ILE A 275 -6.46 -20.37 -5.70
N GLU A 276 -6.08 -20.61 -6.92
CA GLU A 276 -6.82 -21.36 -7.91
C GLU A 276 -6.25 -22.78 -8.02
N ILE A 277 -7.15 -23.77 -8.06
CA ILE A 277 -6.85 -25.18 -8.34
C ILE A 277 -7.67 -25.56 -9.57
N GLN A 278 -7.05 -25.65 -10.74
CA GLN A 278 -7.76 -25.86 -11.99
C GLN A 278 -7.21 -27.07 -12.76
N LYS A 279 -8.11 -27.94 -13.27
CA LYS A 279 -7.72 -29.06 -14.13
C LYS A 279 -7.43 -28.57 -15.55
N ARG A 280 -6.19 -28.81 -16.03
CA ARG A 280 -5.74 -28.52 -17.40
C ARG A 280 -4.73 -29.62 -17.82
N ASP A 281 -4.76 -30.04 -19.06
CA ASP A 281 -3.78 -30.97 -19.62
C ASP A 281 -3.56 -32.25 -18.78
N GLY A 282 -4.63 -32.77 -18.20
CA GLY A 282 -4.59 -33.97 -17.37
C GLY A 282 -4.21 -33.76 -15.92
N PHE A 283 -3.67 -32.57 -15.54
CA PHE A 283 -3.21 -32.25 -14.21
C PHE A 283 -4.06 -31.14 -13.53
N TRP A 284 -4.01 -31.10 -12.22
CA TRP A 284 -4.55 -29.98 -11.43
C TRP A 284 -3.44 -28.99 -11.14
N HIS A 285 -3.58 -27.77 -11.65
CA HIS A 285 -2.62 -26.68 -11.46
C HIS A 285 -3.02 -25.85 -10.28
N ILE A 286 -2.05 -25.54 -9.41
CA ILE A 286 -2.23 -24.78 -8.17
C ILE A 286 -1.38 -23.53 -8.28
N HIS A 287 -2.03 -22.35 -8.26
CA HIS A 287 -1.36 -21.07 -8.37
C HIS A 287 -2.24 -19.94 -7.78
N PRO A 288 -1.68 -18.76 -7.48
CA PRO A 288 -2.50 -17.61 -7.12
C PRO A 288 -3.46 -17.25 -8.24
N ALA A 289 -4.70 -16.92 -7.90
CA ALA A 289 -5.69 -16.53 -8.89
C ALA A 289 -5.28 -15.23 -9.58
N LYS A 290 -5.51 -15.16 -10.90
CA LYS A 290 -5.21 -13.98 -11.70
C LYS A 290 -6.00 -12.78 -11.20
N GLY A 291 -5.37 -11.61 -11.15
CA GLY A 291 -6.01 -10.36 -10.73
C GLY A 291 -6.09 -10.14 -9.21
N CYS A 292 -5.56 -11.04 -8.39
CA CYS A 292 -5.58 -10.87 -6.93
C CYS A 292 -4.57 -9.85 -6.39
N GLY A 293 -3.72 -9.25 -7.22
CA GLY A 293 -2.80 -8.20 -6.76
C GLY A 293 -1.96 -8.60 -5.54
N ILE A 294 -1.22 -9.70 -5.65
CA ILE A 294 -0.34 -10.20 -4.58
C ILE A 294 1.06 -9.61 -4.69
N ILE A 295 1.74 -9.48 -3.54
CA ILE A 295 3.19 -9.33 -3.48
C ILE A 295 3.79 -10.74 -3.35
N PRO A 296 4.63 -11.17 -4.29
CA PRO A 296 5.30 -12.47 -4.20
C PRO A 296 6.23 -12.53 -3.00
N SER A 297 5.81 -13.22 -1.94
CA SER A 297 6.48 -13.29 -0.65
C SER A 297 6.65 -14.74 -0.17
N ALA A 298 7.38 -14.93 0.94
CA ALA A 298 7.52 -16.24 1.57
C ALA A 298 6.16 -16.79 2.01
N GLY A 299 5.28 -15.93 2.53
CA GLY A 299 3.95 -16.34 2.99
C GLY A 299 3.03 -16.74 1.86
N VAL A 300 3.10 -16.06 0.72
CA VAL A 300 2.37 -16.48 -0.49
C VAL A 300 2.87 -17.85 -0.96
N GLN A 301 4.18 -18.07 -1.00
CA GLN A 301 4.74 -19.38 -1.36
C GLN A 301 4.29 -20.47 -0.38
N ARG A 302 4.41 -20.21 0.93
CA ARG A 302 3.96 -21.17 1.95
C ARG A 302 2.47 -21.52 1.80
N THR A 303 1.64 -20.56 1.42
CA THR A 303 0.22 -20.79 1.17
C THR A 303 -0.01 -21.73 -0.01
N ILE A 304 0.73 -21.53 -1.13
CA ILE A 304 0.64 -22.39 -2.31
C ILE A 304 1.09 -23.82 -1.94
N ASP A 305 2.15 -23.95 -1.14
CA ASP A 305 2.67 -25.26 -0.70
C ASP A 305 1.67 -25.99 0.20
N LEU A 306 1.04 -25.31 1.15
CA LEU A 306 -0.01 -25.88 2.01
C LEU A 306 -1.24 -26.34 1.21
N VAL A 307 -1.63 -25.59 0.18
CA VAL A 307 -2.72 -26.00 -0.72
C VAL A 307 -2.33 -27.23 -1.50
N LYS A 308 -1.09 -27.35 -1.97
CA LYS A 308 -0.56 -28.55 -2.64
C LYS A 308 -0.56 -29.74 -1.68
N GLU A 309 -0.06 -29.60 -0.46
CA GLU A 309 -0.04 -30.65 0.58
C GLU A 309 -1.47 -31.20 0.81
N ALA A 310 -2.46 -30.32 0.98
CA ALA A 310 -3.85 -30.71 1.16
C ALA A 310 -4.46 -31.37 -0.10
N ALA A 311 -4.07 -30.91 -1.29
CA ALA A 311 -4.53 -31.52 -2.53
C ALA A 311 -4.01 -32.96 -2.68
N ASP A 312 -2.74 -33.22 -2.37
CA ASP A 312 -2.15 -34.56 -2.36
C ASP A 312 -2.85 -35.47 -1.34
N GLN A 313 -3.11 -34.98 -0.14
CA GLN A 313 -3.84 -35.73 0.89
C GLN A 313 -5.27 -36.08 0.47
N SER A 314 -5.94 -35.16 -0.26
CA SER A 314 -7.28 -35.41 -0.78
C SER A 314 -7.34 -36.56 -1.80
N ALA A 315 -6.24 -36.76 -2.52
CA ALA A 315 -6.10 -37.82 -3.53
C ALA A 315 -5.78 -39.22 -2.94
N GLY A 316 -5.17 -39.25 -1.77
CA GLY A 316 -4.63 -40.45 -1.15
C GLY A 316 -5.64 -41.21 -0.33
N PHE A 317 -6.64 -41.87 -0.95
CA PHE A 317 -7.41 -43.05 -0.44
C PHE A 317 -8.36 -43.54 -1.54
N SER A 318 -7.82 -43.83 -2.72
CA SER A 318 -8.52 -44.77 -3.61
C SER A 318 -8.07 -46.17 -3.17
N ARG A 319 -8.87 -46.82 -2.33
CA ARG A 319 -8.93 -48.26 -2.23
C ARG A 319 -9.90 -48.78 -3.28
#